data_ef314662eee0d73c3b2f3d6dc50b6c22
#
_entry.id   ef314662eee0d73c3b2f3d6dc50b6c22
#
_cell.length_a   1.000
_cell.length_b   1.000
_cell.length_c   1.000
_cell.angle_alpha   90.00
_cell.angle_beta   90.00
_cell.angle_gamma   90.00
#
_symmetry.space_group_name_H-M   'P 1'
#
loop_
_entity.id
_entity.type
_entity.pdbx_description
1 polymer ?
#
loop_
_entity_poly.entity_id
_entity_poly.type
_entity_poly.pdbx_seq_one_letter_code
_entity_poly.pdbx_strand_id
1 'polypeptide(L)'
;MRQRVLLAGIALVFCVLIVTAHDARAQDGTFPVGLQVGETFDACASGQIVCPARVPICDDPKVAIPVDVNGGLGFRGVGPGTTLCSAASSVGPRRVFRITVR
;
A
#
# COMPACT_ATOMS: atom_id res chain seq x y z
N MET A 1 -5.71 -46.89 13.61
CA MET A 1 -4.40 -46.53 13.04
C MET A 1 -4.48 -45.84 11.71
N ARG A 2 -5.24 -46.35 10.76
CA ARG A 2 -5.35 -45.72 9.42
C ARG A 2 -5.93 -44.34 9.43
N GLN A 3 -6.88 -44.04 10.30
CA GLN A 3 -7.53 -42.73 10.39
C GLN A 3 -6.61 -41.63 10.88
N ARG A 4 -5.65 -41.95 11.74
CA ARG A 4 -4.72 -40.94 12.27
C ARG A 4 -3.78 -40.40 11.21
N VAL A 5 -3.35 -41.26 10.29
CA VAL A 5 -2.45 -40.84 9.21
C VAL A 5 -3.14 -39.91 8.24
N LEU A 6 -4.41 -40.16 7.92
CA LEU A 6 -5.19 -39.33 7.02
C LEU A 6 -5.42 -37.93 7.57
N LEU A 7 -5.71 -37.83 8.87
CA LEU A 7 -5.93 -36.53 9.52
C LEU A 7 -4.67 -35.66 9.53
N ALA A 8 -3.52 -36.27 9.76
CA ALA A 8 -2.26 -35.52 9.77
C ALA A 8 -1.92 -34.96 8.39
N GLY A 9 -2.20 -35.71 7.31
CA GLY A 9 -1.97 -35.25 5.95
C GLY A 9 -2.84 -34.06 5.57
N ILE A 10 -4.09 -34.05 5.97
CA ILE A 10 -5.02 -32.94 5.68
C ILE A 10 -4.58 -31.66 6.39
N ALA A 11 -4.17 -31.72 7.63
CA ALA A 11 -3.73 -30.57 8.39
C ALA A 11 -2.50 -29.90 7.77
N LEU A 12 -1.55 -30.66 7.27
CA LEU A 12 -0.35 -30.12 6.64
C LEU A 12 -0.67 -29.36 5.35
N VAL A 13 -1.54 -29.89 4.52
CA VAL A 13 -1.95 -29.23 3.27
C VAL A 13 -2.62 -27.90 3.53
N PHE A 14 -3.44 -27.83 4.54
CA PHE A 14 -4.14 -26.60 4.89
C PHE A 14 -3.19 -25.48 5.32
N CYS A 15 -2.17 -25.76 6.12
CA CYS A 15 -1.18 -24.78 6.54
C CYS A 15 -0.39 -24.19 5.38
N VAL A 16 -0.02 -25.01 4.40
CA VAL A 16 0.74 -24.54 3.24
C VAL A 16 -0.05 -23.53 2.41
N LEU A 17 -1.35 -23.75 2.25
CA LEU A 17 -2.20 -22.84 1.47
C LEU A 17 -2.30 -21.46 2.11
N ILE A 18 -2.36 -21.36 3.43
CA ILE A 18 -2.43 -20.08 4.13
C ILE A 18 -1.16 -19.27 3.95
N VAL A 19 0.01 -19.89 4.06
CA VAL A 19 1.29 -19.21 3.90
C VAL A 19 1.45 -18.65 2.49
N THR A 20 1.05 -19.40 1.46
CA THR A 20 1.15 -18.96 0.08
C THR A 20 0.31 -17.70 -0.19
N ALA A 21 -0.88 -17.58 0.41
CA ALA A 21 -1.73 -16.43 0.21
C ALA A 21 -1.12 -15.13 0.79
N HIS A 22 -0.37 -15.22 1.88
CA HIS A 22 0.29 -14.06 2.47
C HIS A 22 1.46 -13.56 1.63
N ASP A 23 2.25 -14.45 1.09
CA ASP A 23 3.44 -14.08 0.32
C ASP A 23 3.08 -13.31 -0.95
N ALA A 24 1.97 -13.62 -1.58
CA ALA A 24 1.52 -12.96 -2.80
C ALA A 24 1.29 -11.45 -2.61
N ARG A 25 0.89 -11.01 -1.43
CA ARG A 25 0.66 -9.59 -1.15
C ARG A 25 1.94 -8.80 -0.91
N ALA A 26 2.93 -9.42 -0.29
CA ALA A 26 4.18 -8.75 0.07
C ALA A 26 5.02 -8.37 -1.16
N GLN A 27 4.76 -8.97 -2.31
CA GLN A 27 5.54 -8.77 -3.53
C GLN A 27 5.06 -7.60 -4.39
N ASP A 28 3.97 -6.95 -4.00
CA ASP A 28 3.36 -5.89 -4.79
C ASP A 28 4.21 -4.62 -4.85
N GLY A 29 5.04 -4.36 -3.84
CA GLY A 29 5.91 -3.19 -3.83
C GLY A 29 5.21 -1.86 -3.64
N THR A 30 3.90 -1.84 -3.51
CA THR A 30 3.13 -0.64 -3.22
C THR A 30 2.72 -0.61 -1.76
N PHE A 31 2.60 0.60 -1.21
CA PHE A 31 2.13 0.80 0.16
C PHE A 31 0.64 1.16 0.13
N PRO A 32 -0.23 0.35 0.74
CA PRO A 32 -1.68 0.62 0.72
C PRO A 32 -2.06 1.74 1.68
N VAL A 33 -2.89 2.67 1.19
CA VAL A 33 -3.40 3.80 1.96
C VAL A 33 -4.91 3.87 1.77
N GLY A 34 -5.67 3.89 2.87
CA GLY A 34 -7.11 4.09 2.85
C GLY A 34 -7.45 5.49 3.34
N LEU A 35 -8.22 6.24 2.57
CA LEU A 35 -8.64 7.60 2.90
C LEU A 35 -10.13 7.77 2.67
N GLN A 36 -10.71 8.69 3.42
CA GLN A 36 -12.02 9.25 3.08
C GLN A 36 -11.81 10.49 2.20
N VAL A 37 -12.86 10.87 1.47
CA VAL A 37 -12.82 12.12 0.68
C VAL A 37 -12.51 13.30 1.61
N GLY A 38 -11.52 14.10 1.23
CA GLY A 38 -11.04 15.24 2.03
C GLY A 38 -9.95 14.91 3.02
N GLU A 39 -9.69 13.64 3.29
CA GLU A 39 -8.64 13.22 4.21
C GLU A 39 -7.27 13.24 3.52
N THR A 40 -6.22 13.59 4.28
CA THR A 40 -4.85 13.67 3.76
C THR A 40 -3.97 12.64 4.46
N PHE A 41 -3.20 11.92 3.66
CA PHE A 41 -2.15 11.02 4.13
C PHE A 41 -0.81 11.77 4.08
N ASP A 42 -0.12 11.87 5.21
CA ASP A 42 1.20 12.50 5.30
C ASP A 42 2.27 11.46 4.93
N ALA A 43 2.74 11.53 3.70
CA ALA A 43 3.71 10.57 3.19
C ALA A 43 5.05 10.66 3.91
N CYS A 44 5.50 11.87 4.22
CA CYS A 44 6.76 12.08 4.93
C CYS A 44 6.72 11.52 6.34
N ALA A 45 5.61 11.72 7.06
CA ALA A 45 5.46 11.21 8.42
C ALA A 45 5.30 9.69 8.46
N SER A 46 4.88 9.07 7.37
CA SER A 46 4.62 7.63 7.32
C SER A 46 5.87 6.77 7.46
N GLY A 47 7.04 7.32 7.14
CA GLY A 47 8.29 6.57 7.11
C GLY A 47 8.48 5.72 5.85
N GLN A 48 7.53 5.75 4.92
CA GLN A 48 7.62 4.98 3.68
C GLN A 48 8.45 5.66 2.61
N ILE A 49 8.74 6.94 2.77
CA ILE A 49 9.51 7.74 1.84
C ILE A 49 10.42 8.68 2.62
N VAL A 50 11.62 8.93 2.10
CA VAL A 50 12.57 9.86 2.72
C VAL A 50 12.39 11.23 2.09
N CYS A 51 12.03 12.21 2.91
CA CYS A 51 11.79 13.57 2.46
C CYS A 51 13.06 14.44 2.59
N PRO A 52 13.21 15.47 1.76
CA PRO A 52 12.21 16.00 0.85
C PRO A 52 11.93 15.07 -0.34
N ALA A 53 10.64 14.78 -0.56
CA ALA A 53 10.20 14.01 -1.70
C ALA A 53 9.98 14.94 -2.89
N ARG A 54 10.22 14.44 -4.11
CA ARG A 54 10.14 15.25 -5.32
C ARG A 54 9.30 14.57 -6.40
N VAL A 55 8.81 15.38 -7.32
CA VAL A 55 8.05 14.95 -8.50
C VAL A 55 6.93 13.98 -8.13
N PRO A 56 5.98 14.43 -7.28
CA PRO A 56 4.83 13.60 -6.94
C PRO A 56 3.88 13.49 -8.14
N ILE A 57 3.36 12.29 -8.36
CA ILE A 57 2.45 11.99 -9.46
C ILE A 57 1.34 11.10 -8.93
N CYS A 58 0.09 11.44 -9.25
CA CYS A 58 -1.05 10.56 -9.07
C CYS A 58 -1.66 10.24 -10.42
N ASP A 59 -1.96 8.98 -10.68
CA ASP A 59 -2.46 8.55 -11.99
C ASP A 59 -3.85 9.09 -12.28
N ASP A 60 -4.70 9.19 -11.25
CA ASP A 60 -6.07 9.70 -11.39
C ASP A 60 -6.31 10.83 -10.41
N PRO A 61 -6.22 12.09 -10.87
CA PRO A 61 -6.42 13.24 -9.99
C PRO A 61 -7.86 13.43 -9.53
N LYS A 62 -8.81 12.69 -10.09
CA LYS A 62 -10.19 12.69 -9.58
C LYS A 62 -10.31 11.87 -8.30
N VAL A 63 -9.37 10.97 -8.03
CA VAL A 63 -9.36 10.11 -6.84
C VAL A 63 -8.45 10.70 -5.77
N ALA A 64 -7.22 11.07 -6.12
CA ALA A 64 -6.25 11.62 -5.17
C ALA A 64 -5.29 12.58 -5.85
N ILE A 65 -4.81 13.54 -5.10
CA ILE A 65 -3.84 14.54 -5.58
C ILE A 65 -2.70 14.70 -4.57
N PRO A 66 -1.49 15.06 -5.03
CA PRO A 66 -0.42 15.43 -4.11
C PRO A 66 -0.69 16.80 -3.52
N VAL A 67 -0.37 16.97 -2.23
CA VAL A 67 -0.55 18.22 -1.51
C VAL A 67 0.66 18.48 -0.63
N ASP A 68 0.84 19.76 -0.25
CA ASP A 68 1.85 20.14 0.72
C ASP A 68 1.32 19.94 2.14
N VAL A 69 2.13 19.29 2.99
CA VAL A 69 1.80 19.08 4.39
C VAL A 69 2.99 19.58 5.23
N ASN A 70 2.87 20.76 5.78
CA ASN A 70 3.90 21.38 6.64
C ASN A 70 5.29 21.42 5.98
N GLY A 71 5.33 21.71 4.67
CA GLY A 71 6.58 21.72 3.91
C GLY A 71 6.98 20.36 3.37
N GLY A 72 6.25 19.30 3.69
CA GLY A 72 6.46 17.96 3.18
C GLY A 72 5.38 17.53 2.19
N LEU A 73 5.42 16.26 1.80
CA LEU A 73 4.49 15.71 0.82
C LEU A 73 3.39 14.92 1.49
N GLY A 74 2.15 15.16 1.06
CA GLY A 74 1.01 14.33 1.37
C GLY A 74 0.20 14.02 0.12
N PHE A 75 -0.79 13.13 0.27
CA PHE A 75 -1.77 12.84 -0.78
C PHE A 75 -3.16 12.99 -0.20
N ARG A 76 -4.02 13.73 -0.90
CA ARG A 76 -5.37 14.01 -0.42
C ARG A 76 -6.39 13.26 -1.25
N GLY A 77 -7.37 12.64 -0.58
CA GLY A 77 -8.50 11.99 -1.23
C GLY A 77 -9.46 13.04 -1.79
N VAL A 78 -9.77 12.93 -3.08
CA VAL A 78 -10.64 13.87 -3.79
C VAL A 78 -12.00 13.25 -4.08
N GLY A 79 -12.01 11.99 -4.51
CA GLY A 79 -13.24 11.29 -4.84
C GLY A 79 -13.08 9.79 -4.70
N PRO A 80 -14.20 9.04 -4.63
CA PRO A 80 -14.15 7.59 -4.44
C PRO A 80 -13.42 6.88 -5.57
N GLY A 81 -12.62 5.88 -5.23
CA GLY A 81 -11.90 5.08 -6.20
C GLY A 81 -10.55 4.63 -5.67
N THR A 82 -9.76 4.04 -6.55
CA THR A 82 -8.40 3.61 -6.24
C THR A 82 -7.45 4.11 -7.32
N THR A 83 -6.34 4.69 -6.91
CA THR A 83 -5.32 5.18 -7.82
C THR A 83 -3.93 4.90 -7.25
N LEU A 84 -2.93 4.95 -8.09
CA LEU A 84 -1.53 4.91 -7.68
C LEU A 84 -0.97 6.32 -7.66
N CYS A 85 -0.34 6.66 -6.52
CA CYS A 85 0.42 7.90 -6.40
C CYS A 85 1.87 7.52 -6.10
N SER A 86 2.81 8.30 -6.59
CA SER A 86 4.22 8.04 -6.37
C SER A 86 5.01 9.33 -6.23
N ALA A 87 6.19 9.22 -5.65
CA ALA A 87 7.12 10.33 -5.54
C ALA A 87 8.54 9.82 -5.42
N ALA A 88 9.49 10.65 -5.84
CA ALA A 88 10.90 10.34 -5.69
C ALA A 88 11.32 10.57 -4.23
N SER A 89 11.91 9.54 -3.63
CA SER A 89 12.50 9.64 -2.29
C SER A 89 13.87 10.30 -2.38
N SER A 90 14.30 10.97 -1.31
CA SER A 90 15.67 11.52 -1.25
C SER A 90 16.72 10.43 -1.28
N VAL A 91 16.39 9.25 -0.79
CA VAL A 91 17.27 8.09 -0.76
C VAL A 91 16.50 6.88 -1.25
N GLY A 92 17.12 6.10 -2.13
CA GLY A 92 16.53 4.87 -2.63
C GLY A 92 15.59 5.11 -3.82
N PRO A 93 14.86 4.07 -4.22
CA PRO A 93 14.00 4.14 -5.39
C PRO A 93 12.75 4.97 -5.13
N ARG A 94 12.07 5.32 -6.22
CA ARG A 94 10.76 5.97 -6.18
C ARG A 94 9.77 5.10 -5.42
N ARG A 95 8.96 5.71 -4.57
CA ARG A 95 7.97 4.98 -3.75
C ARG A 95 6.58 5.13 -4.36
N VAL A 96 5.83 4.04 -4.29
CA VAL A 96 4.49 3.97 -4.89
C VAL A 96 3.48 3.65 -3.79
N PHE A 97 2.39 4.42 -3.77
CA PHE A 97 1.31 4.27 -2.81
C PHE A 97 0.03 3.92 -3.57
N ARG A 98 -0.66 2.87 -3.13
CA ARG A 98 -1.99 2.53 -3.66
C ARG A 98 -3.02 3.19 -2.76
N ILE A 99 -3.67 4.23 -3.26
CA ILE A 99 -4.61 5.04 -2.49
C ILE A 99 -6.03 4.65 -2.86
N THR A 100 -6.77 4.19 -1.86
CA THR A 100 -8.20 3.88 -1.98
C THR A 100 -8.98 4.93 -1.19
N VAL A 101 -9.86 5.64 -1.87
CA VAL A 101 -10.68 6.71 -1.30
C VAL A 101 -12.13 6.27 -1.29
N ARG A 102 -12.82 6.50 -0.18
CA ARG A 102 -14.21 6.13 0.04
C ARG A 102 -15.12 7.31 0.31
#